data_ab26f7e0f835754c75ccb20603a0bd89
#
_entry.id   ab26f7e0f835754c75ccb20603a0bd89
#
_cell.length_a   1.000
_cell.length_b   1.000
_cell.length_c   1.000
_cell.angle_alpha   90.00
_cell.angle_beta   90.00
_cell.angle_gamma   90.00
#
_symmetry.space_group_name_H-M   'P 1'
#
loop_
_entity.id
_entity.type
_entity.pdbx_description
1 polymer ?
#
loop_
_entity_poly.entity_id
_entity_poly.type
_entity_poly.pdbx_seq_one_letter_code
_entity_poly.pdbx_strand_id
1 'polypeptide(L)'
;MFRLENMEQVVSLAGLLHDFGKFTNRSSNYVENIKNKEYKTFKHPVLSKEFVCFLEENNIIESSELLENLKELVLKHHESDIFSKVNLSVKNIENEKLQRIGNIIASSDNYSASERRDEPVEYNKENINWMTKPLNPIFETISLKNDVNENKTSNFAYKLNTLNYEAIFSKQLTKETNKDSFKGNREEELYKHICNFFEEIKKIDSNSYDIFFSQLYLLMEKYMWCIASDTQINISDISLFDHLKSTSALALASYKYHKENNILENGAQPSAEIEQFKVLIGDVSGIQNFIYDGIKSEGAAKTLRGKSFFVKMVSDAIALYIIKEFDLSLTNIILTAGGKFYILLQNTEDSIKK
;
A
#
# COMPACT_ATOMS: atom_id res chain seq x y z
N MET A 1 10.62 -4.53 -20.94
CA MET A 1 9.17 -4.39 -21.14
C MET A 1 8.52 -5.74 -20.99
N PHE A 2 7.47 -5.86 -20.18
CA PHE A 2 6.68 -7.08 -20.03
C PHE A 2 5.21 -6.80 -20.37
N ARG A 3 4.46 -7.89 -20.59
CA ARG A 3 3.02 -7.85 -20.85
C ARG A 3 2.28 -8.46 -19.67
N LEU A 4 1.14 -7.88 -19.28
CA LEU A 4 0.21 -8.49 -18.32
C LEU A 4 -0.41 -9.76 -18.94
N GLU A 5 -0.41 -10.85 -18.19
CA GLU A 5 -0.81 -12.17 -18.68
C GLU A 5 -2.18 -12.62 -18.19
N ASN A 6 -2.60 -12.14 -17.03
CA ASN A 6 -3.84 -12.56 -16.40
C ASN A 6 -4.45 -11.45 -15.52
N MET A 7 -5.68 -11.68 -15.08
CA MET A 7 -6.42 -10.71 -14.28
C MET A 7 -5.94 -10.64 -12.83
N GLU A 8 -5.30 -11.67 -12.30
CA GLU A 8 -4.68 -11.67 -10.97
C GLU A 8 -3.58 -10.59 -10.90
N GLN A 9 -2.76 -10.49 -11.93
CA GLN A 9 -1.74 -9.44 -12.05
C GLN A 9 -2.38 -8.05 -12.11
N VAL A 10 -3.47 -7.91 -12.87
CA VAL A 10 -4.22 -6.64 -12.97
C VAL A 10 -4.80 -6.24 -11.63
N VAL A 11 -5.46 -7.16 -10.91
CA VAL A 11 -6.09 -6.89 -9.61
C VAL A 11 -5.05 -6.52 -8.56
N SER A 12 -3.94 -7.26 -8.52
CA SER A 12 -2.85 -6.98 -7.58
C SER A 12 -2.25 -5.59 -7.81
N LEU A 13 -1.98 -5.23 -9.08
CA LEU A 13 -1.50 -3.89 -9.43
C LEU A 13 -2.56 -2.81 -9.18
N ALA A 14 -3.83 -3.08 -9.53
CA ALA A 14 -4.89 -2.10 -9.30
C ALA A 14 -5.04 -1.77 -7.81
N GLY A 15 -5.03 -2.79 -6.93
CA GLY A 15 -5.04 -2.57 -5.49
C GLY A 15 -3.81 -1.82 -4.98
N LEU A 16 -2.62 -2.08 -5.55
CA LEU A 16 -1.38 -1.39 -5.17
C LEU A 16 -1.32 0.05 -5.68
N LEU A 17 -2.00 0.37 -6.79
CA LEU A 17 -1.89 1.66 -7.48
C LEU A 17 -3.13 2.54 -7.39
N HIS A 18 -4.26 2.07 -6.84
CA HIS A 18 -5.52 2.82 -6.86
C HIS A 18 -5.37 4.24 -6.29
N ASP A 19 -4.65 4.37 -5.21
CA ASP A 19 -4.41 5.61 -4.47
C ASP A 19 -2.99 6.19 -4.64
N PHE A 20 -2.21 5.69 -5.62
CA PHE A 20 -0.89 6.24 -5.94
C PHE A 20 -0.92 7.76 -6.16
N GLY A 21 -2.00 8.26 -6.76
CA GLY A 21 -2.20 9.68 -6.98
C GLY A 21 -2.23 10.52 -5.70
N LYS A 22 -2.49 9.94 -4.53
CA LYS A 22 -2.35 10.63 -3.23
C LYS A 22 -0.89 11.01 -2.94
N PHE A 23 0.08 10.25 -3.44
CA PHE A 23 1.49 10.59 -3.37
C PHE A 23 1.83 11.80 -4.24
N THR A 24 1.47 11.76 -5.51
CA THR A 24 1.81 12.81 -6.48
C THR A 24 1.00 14.08 -6.27
N ASN A 25 -0.22 13.99 -5.76
CA ASN A 25 -1.07 15.14 -5.45
C ASN A 25 -0.58 15.97 -4.24
N ARG A 26 0.46 15.51 -3.54
CA ARG A 26 1.07 16.26 -2.44
C ARG A 26 1.91 17.46 -2.91
N SER A 27 2.23 17.55 -4.19
CA SER A 27 2.97 18.67 -4.76
C SER A 27 2.16 19.37 -5.85
N SER A 28 1.80 20.63 -5.63
CA SER A 28 1.16 21.48 -6.63
C SER A 28 2.06 21.68 -7.84
N ASN A 29 3.36 21.85 -7.62
CA ASN A 29 4.37 21.98 -8.68
C ASN A 29 4.40 20.74 -9.59
N TYR A 30 4.24 19.52 -9.03
CA TYR A 30 4.16 18.32 -9.83
C TYR A 30 2.87 18.28 -10.65
N VAL A 31 1.74 18.58 -10.02
CA VAL A 31 0.40 18.57 -10.65
C VAL A 31 0.31 19.59 -11.77
N GLU A 32 0.85 20.79 -11.62
CA GLU A 32 0.86 21.83 -12.64
C GLU A 32 1.66 21.45 -13.90
N ASN A 33 2.65 20.57 -13.76
CA ASN A 33 3.44 20.06 -14.88
C ASN A 33 2.75 18.93 -15.66
N ILE A 34 1.68 18.34 -15.11
CA ILE A 34 0.89 17.31 -15.81
C ILE A 34 -0.05 17.98 -16.80
N LYS A 35 0.20 17.77 -18.09
CA LYS A 35 -0.62 18.29 -19.18
C LYS A 35 -1.80 17.36 -19.52
N ASN A 36 -2.51 16.87 -18.51
CA ASN A 36 -3.68 16.05 -18.79
C ASN A 36 -4.83 16.92 -19.32
N LYS A 37 -5.22 16.69 -20.59
CA LYS A 37 -6.29 17.40 -21.27
C LYS A 37 -7.64 16.72 -21.15
N GLU A 38 -7.68 15.44 -20.78
CA GLU A 38 -8.88 14.62 -20.76
C GLU A 38 -9.78 14.96 -19.56
N TYR A 39 -9.15 15.08 -18.38
CA TYR A 39 -9.87 15.39 -17.13
C TYR A 39 -9.51 16.80 -16.65
N LYS A 40 -10.50 17.65 -16.51
CA LYS A 40 -10.33 19.01 -15.92
C LYS A 40 -10.15 18.97 -14.40
N THR A 41 -9.54 17.92 -13.88
CA THR A 41 -9.34 17.69 -12.45
C THR A 41 -8.05 16.91 -12.22
N PHE A 42 -7.34 17.25 -11.16
CA PHE A 42 -6.14 16.55 -10.69
C PHE A 42 -6.44 15.73 -9.42
N LYS A 43 -7.61 15.10 -9.35
CA LYS A 43 -7.95 14.20 -8.26
C LYS A 43 -7.07 12.94 -8.30
N HIS A 44 -6.82 12.34 -7.13
CA HIS A 44 -5.91 11.21 -7.01
C HIS A 44 -6.22 10.03 -7.96
N PRO A 45 -7.50 9.66 -8.29
CA PRO A 45 -7.72 8.56 -9.23
C PRO A 45 -7.19 8.86 -10.63
N VAL A 46 -7.32 10.13 -11.07
CA VAL A 46 -6.77 10.57 -12.36
C VAL A 46 -5.24 10.48 -12.35
N LEU A 47 -4.61 10.97 -11.29
CA LEU A 47 -3.15 10.91 -11.14
C LEU A 47 -2.63 9.48 -11.01
N SER A 48 -3.41 8.58 -10.41
CA SER A 48 -3.10 7.14 -10.37
C SER A 48 -3.14 6.52 -11.77
N LYS A 49 -4.17 6.84 -12.58
CA LYS A 49 -4.22 6.43 -13.99
C LYS A 49 -3.03 6.98 -14.78
N GLU A 50 -2.69 8.28 -14.60
CA GLU A 50 -1.54 8.90 -15.26
C GLU A 50 -0.23 8.16 -14.96
N PHE A 51 -0.07 7.65 -13.74
CA PHE A 51 1.08 6.82 -13.42
C PHE A 51 1.11 5.51 -14.23
N VAL A 52 -0.03 4.85 -14.43
CA VAL A 52 -0.12 3.66 -15.28
C VAL A 52 0.18 4.01 -16.74
N CYS A 53 -0.32 5.15 -17.24
CA CYS A 53 0.04 5.65 -18.57
C CYS A 53 1.55 5.93 -18.70
N PHE A 54 2.16 6.51 -17.67
CA PHE A 54 3.61 6.73 -17.63
C PHE A 54 4.40 5.40 -17.73
N LEU A 55 3.94 4.31 -17.10
CA LEU A 55 4.59 2.99 -17.21
C LEU A 55 4.54 2.45 -18.64
N GLU A 56 3.44 2.67 -19.35
CA GLU A 56 3.28 2.31 -20.76
C GLU A 56 4.18 3.18 -21.66
N GLU A 57 4.11 4.49 -21.53
CA GLU A 57 4.87 5.47 -22.34
C GLU A 57 6.40 5.28 -22.22
N ASN A 58 6.85 4.81 -21.07
CA ASN A 58 8.28 4.52 -20.83
C ASN A 58 8.66 3.05 -21.17
N ASN A 59 7.79 2.31 -21.87
CA ASN A 59 8.02 0.93 -22.29
C ASN A 59 8.34 -0.02 -21.11
N ILE A 60 7.74 0.21 -19.95
CA ILE A 60 7.86 -0.67 -18.79
C ILE A 60 6.83 -1.78 -18.89
N ILE A 61 5.56 -1.42 -19.19
CA ILE A 61 4.46 -2.36 -19.44
C ILE A 61 4.02 -2.24 -20.90
N GLU A 62 3.81 -3.37 -21.58
CA GLU A 62 3.32 -3.42 -22.95
C GLU A 62 1.82 -3.09 -23.01
N SER A 63 1.43 -2.31 -24.02
CA SER A 63 0.02 -2.03 -24.32
C SER A 63 -0.77 -3.31 -24.57
N SER A 64 -1.89 -3.47 -23.88
CA SER A 64 -2.75 -4.64 -23.97
C SER A 64 -4.13 -4.34 -23.40
N GLU A 65 -5.13 -5.17 -23.70
CA GLU A 65 -6.46 -5.08 -23.10
C GLU A 65 -6.40 -5.13 -21.56
N LEU A 66 -5.52 -5.97 -21.00
CA LEU A 66 -5.32 -6.07 -19.55
C LEU A 66 -4.75 -4.76 -18.95
N LEU A 67 -3.90 -4.05 -19.70
CA LEU A 67 -3.41 -2.75 -19.27
C LEU A 67 -4.52 -1.69 -19.30
N GLU A 68 -5.40 -1.70 -20.31
CA GLU A 68 -6.57 -0.81 -20.34
C GLU A 68 -7.52 -1.11 -19.16
N ASN A 69 -7.75 -2.38 -18.84
CA ASN A 69 -8.50 -2.78 -17.66
C ASN A 69 -7.85 -2.25 -16.36
N LEU A 70 -6.52 -2.32 -16.25
CA LEU A 70 -5.79 -1.74 -15.11
C LEU A 70 -6.01 -0.23 -15.00
N LYS A 71 -5.88 0.51 -16.11
CA LYS A 71 -6.12 1.96 -16.15
C LYS A 71 -7.53 2.31 -15.71
N GLU A 72 -8.53 1.55 -16.17
CA GLU A 72 -9.93 1.79 -15.82
C GLU A 72 -10.21 1.49 -14.35
N LEU A 73 -9.70 0.37 -13.81
CA LEU A 73 -9.87 -0.02 -12.41
C LEU A 73 -9.23 0.99 -11.45
N VAL A 74 -8.02 1.45 -11.77
CA VAL A 74 -7.31 2.46 -10.97
C VAL A 74 -8.04 3.82 -11.01
N LEU A 75 -8.62 4.18 -12.16
CA LEU A 75 -9.37 5.43 -12.32
C LEU A 75 -10.71 5.39 -11.60
N LYS A 76 -11.42 4.25 -11.62
CA LYS A 76 -12.81 4.11 -11.17
C LYS A 76 -12.92 3.19 -9.94
N HIS A 77 -12.10 3.41 -8.92
CA HIS A 77 -12.05 2.53 -7.73
C HIS A 77 -13.00 2.94 -6.59
N HIS A 78 -13.71 4.06 -6.68
CA HIS A 78 -14.64 4.49 -5.63
C HIS A 78 -16.03 3.88 -5.79
N GLU A 79 -16.69 3.53 -4.68
CA GLU A 79 -18.06 2.98 -4.68
C GLU A 79 -19.12 4.01 -5.12
N SER A 80 -18.87 5.29 -4.87
CA SER A 80 -19.79 6.38 -5.16
C SER A 80 -19.12 7.52 -5.91
N ASP A 81 -19.92 8.31 -6.63
CA ASP A 81 -19.45 9.53 -7.31
C ASP A 81 -19.16 10.65 -6.31
N ILE A 82 -18.05 10.51 -5.57
CA ILE A 82 -17.57 11.50 -4.62
C ILE A 82 -17.24 12.84 -5.34
N PHE A 83 -16.96 12.76 -6.64
CA PHE A 83 -16.59 13.88 -7.48
C PHE A 83 -17.70 14.13 -8.51
N SER A 84 -18.75 14.82 -8.13
CA SER A 84 -20.02 15.03 -8.86
C SER A 84 -19.93 15.57 -10.30
N LYS A 85 -18.73 15.79 -10.84
CA LYS A 85 -18.51 16.29 -12.21
C LYS A 85 -17.68 15.36 -13.09
N VAL A 86 -17.22 14.22 -12.56
CA VAL A 86 -16.38 13.26 -13.28
C VAL A 86 -16.80 11.86 -12.84
N ASN A 87 -17.19 11.02 -13.76
CA ASN A 87 -17.64 9.65 -13.51
C ASN A 87 -16.48 8.74 -13.09
N LEU A 88 -16.01 8.86 -11.84
CA LEU A 88 -14.86 8.14 -11.29
C LEU A 88 -15.25 6.98 -10.34
N SER A 89 -16.52 6.57 -10.34
CA SER A 89 -16.97 5.45 -9.53
C SER A 89 -17.02 4.14 -10.33
N VAL A 90 -16.94 3.03 -9.60
CA VAL A 90 -17.06 1.66 -10.15
C VAL A 90 -18.33 1.50 -10.99
N LYS A 91 -19.43 2.18 -10.62
CA LYS A 91 -20.72 2.14 -11.33
C LYS A 91 -20.63 2.60 -12.79
N ASN A 92 -19.59 3.35 -13.13
CA ASN A 92 -19.37 3.87 -14.49
C ASN A 92 -18.42 2.97 -15.32
N ILE A 93 -18.09 1.78 -14.87
CA ILE A 93 -17.40 0.74 -15.65
C ILE A 93 -18.48 0.04 -16.50
N GLU A 94 -18.35 0.11 -17.83
CA GLU A 94 -19.35 -0.45 -18.76
C GLU A 94 -19.30 -1.99 -18.81
N ASN A 95 -18.11 -2.57 -18.76
CA ASN A 95 -17.94 -4.02 -18.74
C ASN A 95 -18.34 -4.58 -17.38
N GLU A 96 -19.45 -5.35 -17.32
CA GLU A 96 -20.01 -5.88 -16.07
C GLU A 96 -19.03 -6.74 -15.27
N LYS A 97 -18.20 -7.55 -15.95
CA LYS A 97 -17.21 -8.39 -15.26
C LYS A 97 -16.10 -7.52 -14.64
N LEU A 98 -15.64 -6.54 -15.38
CA LEU A 98 -14.65 -5.57 -14.88
C LEU A 98 -15.25 -4.70 -13.74
N GLN A 99 -16.53 -4.35 -13.82
CA GLN A 99 -17.23 -3.62 -12.76
C GLN A 99 -17.29 -4.43 -11.46
N ARG A 100 -17.53 -5.75 -11.54
CA ARG A 100 -17.48 -6.64 -10.36
C ARG A 100 -16.09 -6.68 -9.74
N ILE A 101 -15.05 -6.71 -10.56
CA ILE A 101 -13.66 -6.63 -10.10
C ILE A 101 -13.38 -5.26 -9.47
N GLY A 102 -13.87 -4.18 -10.06
CA GLY A 102 -13.80 -2.84 -9.48
C GLY A 102 -14.45 -2.76 -8.09
N ASN A 103 -15.61 -3.40 -7.90
CA ASN A 103 -16.27 -3.50 -6.59
C ASN A 103 -15.41 -4.25 -5.56
N ILE A 104 -14.67 -5.30 -5.98
CA ILE A 104 -13.73 -6.00 -5.09
C ILE A 104 -12.63 -5.05 -4.63
N ILE A 105 -12.07 -4.26 -5.54
CA ILE A 105 -11.02 -3.28 -5.21
C ILE A 105 -11.56 -2.21 -4.26
N ALA A 106 -12.73 -1.64 -4.57
CA ALA A 106 -13.39 -0.63 -3.74
C ALA A 106 -13.71 -1.14 -2.31
N SER A 107 -14.21 -2.37 -2.20
CA SER A 107 -14.46 -3.00 -0.90
C SER A 107 -13.16 -3.26 -0.14
N SER A 108 -12.09 -3.65 -0.84
CA SER A 108 -10.77 -3.89 -0.25
C SER A 108 -10.13 -2.60 0.26
N ASP A 109 -10.29 -1.47 -0.45
CA ASP A 109 -9.91 -0.14 0.02
C ASP A 109 -10.67 0.22 1.30
N ASN A 110 -11.99 0.00 1.31
CA ASN A 110 -12.83 0.22 2.49
C ASN A 110 -12.41 -0.65 3.69
N TYR A 111 -12.08 -1.94 3.48
CA TYR A 111 -11.59 -2.81 4.56
C TYR A 111 -10.23 -2.34 5.09
N SER A 112 -9.31 -1.96 4.20
CA SER A 112 -8.01 -1.40 4.58
C SER A 112 -8.12 -0.08 5.35
N ALA A 113 -9.22 0.65 5.18
CA ALA A 113 -9.49 1.93 5.85
C ALA A 113 -10.48 1.81 7.03
N SER A 114 -10.96 0.60 7.37
CA SER A 114 -12.10 0.40 8.29
C SER A 114 -11.85 0.92 9.70
N GLU A 115 -10.65 0.82 10.21
CA GLU A 115 -10.26 1.32 11.54
C GLU A 115 -10.40 2.85 11.70
N ARG A 116 -10.56 3.59 10.59
CA ARG A 116 -10.73 5.05 10.59
C ARG A 116 -12.18 5.50 10.74
N ARG A 117 -13.16 4.58 10.66
CA ARG A 117 -14.59 4.90 10.56
C ARG A 117 -15.30 5.04 11.90
N ASP A 118 -14.72 4.52 12.99
CA ASP A 118 -15.36 4.49 14.30
C ASP A 118 -15.19 5.79 15.10
N GLU A 119 -14.36 6.71 14.66
CA GLU A 119 -14.28 8.03 15.24
C GLU A 119 -15.19 9.01 14.49
N PRO A 120 -16.15 9.69 15.19
CA PRO A 120 -16.85 10.80 14.58
C PRO A 120 -15.81 11.89 14.29
N VAL A 121 -15.50 12.07 13.02
CA VAL A 121 -14.59 13.11 12.57
C VAL A 121 -15.27 14.46 12.84
N GLU A 122 -15.03 15.07 14.02
CA GLU A 122 -15.19 16.50 14.16
C GLU A 122 -14.17 17.14 13.22
N TYR A 123 -14.66 17.56 12.07
CA TYR A 123 -13.89 18.35 11.12
C TYR A 123 -13.48 19.66 11.79
N ASN A 124 -12.39 19.62 12.55
CA ASN A 124 -11.71 20.82 12.95
C ASN A 124 -11.17 21.48 11.68
N LYS A 125 -11.94 22.45 11.17
CA LYS A 125 -11.62 23.29 10.00
C LYS A 125 -10.41 24.20 10.21
N GLU A 126 -9.57 23.95 11.19
CA GLU A 126 -8.32 24.66 11.34
C GLU A 126 -7.35 24.16 10.27
N ASN A 127 -7.22 24.93 9.22
CA ASN A 127 -6.16 25.05 8.19
C ASN A 127 -4.97 24.05 8.22
N ILE A 128 -5.22 22.75 8.39
CA ILE A 128 -4.19 21.73 8.19
C ILE A 128 -4.02 21.61 6.69
N ASN A 129 -2.88 22.08 6.19
CA ASN A 129 -2.54 21.86 4.80
C ASN A 129 -2.32 20.35 4.57
N TRP A 130 -3.33 19.68 4.03
CA TRP A 130 -3.35 18.24 3.78
C TRP A 130 -2.15 17.78 2.93
N MET A 131 -1.61 18.65 2.06
CA MET A 131 -0.43 18.35 1.22
C MET A 131 0.81 18.08 2.06
N THR A 132 0.97 18.82 3.16
CA THR A 132 2.17 18.77 3.99
C THR A 132 1.98 17.97 5.27
N LYS A 133 0.83 17.34 5.48
CA LYS A 133 0.57 16.56 6.68
C LYS A 133 1.56 15.40 6.81
N PRO A 134 2.32 15.31 7.92
CA PRO A 134 3.28 14.25 8.14
C PRO A 134 2.61 12.97 8.61
N LEU A 135 3.33 11.85 8.51
CA LEU A 135 2.99 10.62 9.20
C LEU A 135 3.43 10.72 10.66
N ASN A 136 2.56 10.32 11.57
CA ASN A 136 2.83 10.24 13.00
C ASN A 136 3.25 8.82 13.39
N PRO A 137 4.10 8.65 14.42
CA PRO A 137 4.44 7.31 14.89
C PRO A 137 3.25 6.66 15.61
N ILE A 138 3.04 5.37 15.36
CA ILE A 138 1.95 4.58 15.98
C ILE A 138 1.99 4.63 17.51
N PHE A 139 3.16 4.83 18.12
CA PHE A 139 3.32 4.93 19.57
C PHE A 139 2.60 6.13 20.19
N GLU A 140 2.22 7.14 19.39
CA GLU A 140 1.43 8.30 19.86
C GLU A 140 -0.03 7.93 20.11
N THR A 141 -0.54 6.87 19.48
CA THR A 141 -1.92 6.38 19.61
C THR A 141 -2.06 5.31 20.69
N ILE A 142 -0.95 4.64 21.06
CA ILE A 142 -0.96 3.60 22.10
C ILE A 142 -1.06 4.27 23.48
N SER A 143 -2.11 3.93 24.25
CA SER A 143 -2.29 4.35 25.64
C SER A 143 -2.36 3.15 26.57
N LEU A 144 -1.59 3.17 27.66
CA LEU A 144 -1.65 2.16 28.74
C LEU A 144 -2.80 2.44 29.72
N LYS A 145 -3.46 3.59 29.63
CA LYS A 145 -4.61 3.97 30.42
C LYS A 145 -5.82 4.11 29.50
N ASN A 146 -6.99 3.74 30.00
CA ASN A 146 -8.28 3.93 29.30
C ASN A 146 -8.70 5.41 29.17
N ASP A 147 -7.78 6.35 29.34
CA ASP A 147 -8.01 7.76 29.12
C ASP A 147 -8.04 8.04 27.61
N VAL A 148 -9.20 7.86 27.01
CA VAL A 148 -9.49 8.33 25.64
C VAL A 148 -9.62 9.86 25.72
N ASN A 149 -8.50 10.57 25.64
CA ASN A 149 -8.50 12.01 25.45
C ASN A 149 -8.77 12.29 23.96
N GLU A 150 -10.00 12.68 23.65
CA GLU A 150 -10.51 12.98 22.31
C GLU A 150 -9.75 14.11 21.57
N ASN A 151 -8.89 14.86 22.25
CA ASN A 151 -8.12 16.00 21.71
C ASN A 151 -6.60 15.75 21.66
N LYS A 152 -6.15 14.53 21.40
CA LYS A 152 -4.72 14.27 21.25
C LYS A 152 -4.17 14.95 20.00
N THR A 153 -3.23 15.87 20.18
CA THR A 153 -2.34 16.35 19.14
C THR A 153 -1.03 15.58 19.22
N SER A 154 -0.53 15.08 18.11
CA SER A 154 0.75 14.40 18.09
C SER A 154 1.90 15.37 18.37
N ASN A 155 2.85 14.93 19.19
CA ASN A 155 4.07 15.66 19.48
C ASN A 155 5.25 15.20 18.61
N PHE A 156 5.11 14.10 17.86
CA PHE A 156 6.15 13.53 17.02
C PHE A 156 5.65 13.26 15.61
N ALA A 157 6.56 13.35 14.66
CA ALA A 157 6.28 13.01 13.25
C ALA A 157 7.54 12.48 12.57
N TYR A 158 7.33 11.74 11.47
CA TYR A 158 8.41 11.35 10.57
C TYR A 158 8.72 12.49 9.60
N LYS A 159 10.03 12.72 9.37
CA LYS A 159 10.46 13.63 8.30
C LYS A 159 10.29 12.96 6.95
N LEU A 160 9.97 13.77 5.94
CA LEU A 160 9.99 13.31 4.56
C LEU A 160 11.40 12.86 4.18
N ASN A 161 11.55 11.59 3.89
CA ASN A 161 12.80 10.98 3.44
C ASN A 161 12.52 9.62 2.79
N THR A 162 13.46 9.11 2.00
CA THR A 162 13.47 7.71 1.62
C THR A 162 13.72 6.82 2.85
N LEU A 163 13.13 5.62 2.85
CA LEU A 163 13.31 4.67 3.96
C LEU A 163 14.79 4.32 4.14
N ASN A 164 15.31 4.62 5.33
CA ASN A 164 16.67 4.30 5.74
C ASN A 164 16.74 4.23 7.28
N TYR A 165 17.86 3.74 7.80
CA TYR A 165 18.04 3.55 9.24
C TYR A 165 17.84 4.81 10.08
N GLU A 166 18.21 5.99 9.58
CA GLU A 166 18.06 7.25 10.32
C GLU A 166 16.65 7.81 10.23
N ALA A 167 15.96 7.55 9.12
CA ALA A 167 14.63 8.09 8.85
C ALA A 167 13.54 7.48 9.72
N ILE A 168 13.69 6.21 10.16
CA ILE A 168 12.70 5.50 10.99
C ILE A 168 12.52 6.09 12.40
N PHE A 169 13.38 6.99 12.83
CA PHE A 169 13.25 7.68 14.12
C PHE A 169 12.43 8.97 13.95
N SER A 170 11.24 8.98 14.55
CA SER A 170 10.38 10.17 14.57
C SER A 170 11.05 11.32 15.32
N LYS A 171 10.68 12.56 14.96
CA LYS A 171 11.23 13.77 15.58
C LYS A 171 10.12 14.53 16.29
N GLN A 172 10.47 15.15 17.42
CA GLN A 172 9.54 15.98 18.17
C GLN A 172 9.16 17.21 17.34
N LEU A 173 7.86 17.47 17.29
CA LEU A 173 7.29 18.67 16.68
C LEU A 173 7.42 19.82 17.66
N THR A 174 8.26 20.82 17.37
CA THR A 174 8.33 22.05 18.16
C THR A 174 7.32 23.07 17.62
N LYS A 175 6.95 24.09 18.43
CA LYS A 175 6.06 25.17 17.99
C LYS A 175 6.61 25.93 16.75
N GLU A 176 7.91 25.98 16.61
CA GLU A 176 8.61 26.57 15.46
C GLU A 176 8.53 25.66 14.23
N THR A 177 8.64 24.34 14.40
CA THR A 177 8.49 23.36 13.31
C THR A 177 7.02 23.23 12.86
N ASN A 178 6.04 23.46 13.73
CA ASN A 178 4.62 23.43 13.36
C ASN A 178 4.18 24.62 12.49
N LYS A 179 4.85 25.77 12.52
CA LYS A 179 4.43 26.96 11.77
C LYS A 179 5.21 27.21 10.48
N ASP A 180 6.49 26.96 10.44
CA ASP A 180 7.35 27.46 9.36
C ASP A 180 8.11 26.39 8.55
N SER A 181 8.59 25.29 9.15
CA SER A 181 9.31 24.25 8.42
C SER A 181 8.41 23.35 7.57
N PHE A 182 7.09 23.38 7.79
CA PHE A 182 6.12 22.63 6.99
C PHE A 182 5.48 23.46 5.87
N LYS A 183 5.70 24.79 5.78
CA LYS A 183 5.02 25.65 4.81
C LYS A 183 5.88 26.08 3.61
N GLY A 184 7.13 26.34 3.77
CA GLY A 184 7.96 26.93 2.70
C GLY A 184 8.77 25.89 1.90
N ASN A 185 9.57 25.10 2.58
CA ASN A 185 10.49 24.17 1.92
C ASN A 185 9.88 22.79 1.63
N ARG A 186 8.77 22.40 2.31
CA ARG A 186 8.21 21.07 2.15
C ARG A 186 7.58 20.82 0.78
N GLU A 187 7.01 21.84 0.14
CA GLU A 187 6.50 21.74 -1.23
C GLU A 187 7.63 21.38 -2.21
N GLU A 188 8.76 22.06 -2.12
CA GLU A 188 9.94 21.79 -2.94
C GLU A 188 10.54 20.41 -2.62
N GLU A 189 10.64 20.06 -1.33
CA GLU A 189 11.09 18.75 -0.87
C GLU A 189 10.19 17.63 -1.41
N LEU A 190 8.86 17.79 -1.34
CA LEU A 190 7.89 16.85 -1.89
C LEU A 190 8.02 16.72 -3.40
N TYR A 191 8.12 17.84 -4.12
CA TYR A 191 8.36 17.84 -5.56
C TYR A 191 9.60 17.04 -5.92
N LYS A 192 10.72 17.33 -5.27
CA LYS A 192 11.98 16.62 -5.49
C LYS A 192 11.87 15.13 -5.14
N HIS A 193 11.19 14.81 -4.05
CA HIS A 193 10.98 13.43 -3.61
C HIS A 193 10.17 12.63 -4.65
N ILE A 194 9.11 13.23 -5.20
CA ILE A 194 8.30 12.64 -6.28
C ILE A 194 9.14 12.48 -7.56
N CYS A 195 9.89 13.52 -7.97
CA CYS A 195 10.75 13.44 -9.15
C CYS A 195 11.79 12.32 -9.03
N ASN A 196 12.42 12.18 -7.86
CA ASN A 196 13.40 11.11 -7.61
C ASN A 196 12.75 9.71 -7.74
N PHE A 197 11.52 9.53 -7.25
CA PHE A 197 10.78 8.29 -7.47
C PHE A 197 10.63 7.98 -8.97
N PHE A 198 10.23 8.96 -9.78
CA PHE A 198 10.05 8.78 -11.22
C PHE A 198 11.38 8.54 -11.96
N GLU A 199 12.49 9.05 -11.47
CA GLU A 199 13.80 8.74 -12.04
C GLU A 199 14.29 7.33 -11.67
N GLU A 200 13.91 6.81 -10.49
CA GLU A 200 14.26 5.44 -10.10
C GLU A 200 13.38 4.40 -10.79
N ILE A 201 12.06 4.67 -10.96
CA ILE A 201 11.19 3.69 -11.62
C ILE A 201 11.54 3.44 -13.09
N LYS A 202 12.11 4.43 -13.79
CA LYS A 202 12.64 4.24 -15.15
C LYS A 202 13.79 3.25 -15.23
N LYS A 203 14.44 2.93 -14.09
CA LYS A 203 15.58 2.01 -14.00
C LYS A 203 15.19 0.61 -13.55
N ILE A 204 13.91 0.40 -13.25
CA ILE A 204 13.39 -0.91 -12.83
C ILE A 204 13.56 -1.93 -13.98
N ASP A 205 14.01 -3.13 -13.63
CA ASP A 205 14.00 -4.25 -14.54
C ASP A 205 12.56 -4.70 -14.80
N SER A 206 12.14 -4.63 -16.06
CA SER A 206 10.81 -4.98 -16.53
C SER A 206 10.82 -6.19 -17.48
N ASN A 207 11.71 -7.16 -17.27
CA ASN A 207 11.75 -8.37 -18.09
C ASN A 207 10.60 -9.36 -17.79
N SER A 208 10.04 -9.31 -16.57
CA SER A 208 8.87 -10.08 -16.18
C SER A 208 8.02 -9.32 -15.18
N TYR A 209 6.74 -9.74 -15.05
CA TYR A 209 5.83 -9.20 -14.05
C TYR A 209 6.37 -9.32 -12.62
N ASP A 210 6.87 -10.49 -12.23
CA ASP A 210 7.33 -10.76 -10.87
C ASP A 210 8.52 -9.87 -10.47
N ILE A 211 9.47 -9.69 -11.40
CA ILE A 211 10.62 -8.81 -11.20
C ILE A 211 10.14 -7.35 -11.06
N PHE A 212 9.31 -6.90 -12.00
CA PHE A 212 8.76 -5.55 -11.97
C PHE A 212 7.96 -5.29 -10.68
N PHE A 213 7.02 -6.19 -10.34
CA PHE A 213 6.17 -6.03 -9.16
C PHE A 213 6.99 -5.94 -7.87
N SER A 214 8.00 -6.82 -7.74
CA SER A 214 8.88 -6.82 -6.57
C SER A 214 9.67 -5.53 -6.44
N GLN A 215 10.21 -5.02 -7.53
CA GLN A 215 10.97 -3.76 -7.52
C GLN A 215 10.06 -2.55 -7.32
N LEU A 216 8.87 -2.53 -7.94
CA LEU A 216 7.87 -1.49 -7.72
C LEU A 216 7.43 -1.45 -6.26
N TYR A 217 7.12 -2.60 -5.67
CA TYR A 217 6.75 -2.74 -4.26
C TYR A 217 7.81 -2.12 -3.33
N LEU A 218 9.08 -2.50 -3.51
CA LEU A 218 10.20 -1.98 -2.71
C LEU A 218 10.42 -0.47 -2.95
N LEU A 219 10.24 0.00 -4.18
CA LEU A 219 10.37 1.41 -4.51
C LEU A 219 9.25 2.24 -3.86
N MET A 220 8.01 1.74 -3.89
CA MET A 220 6.89 2.39 -3.22
C MET A 220 7.09 2.42 -1.71
N GLU A 221 7.54 1.32 -1.09
CA GLU A 221 7.92 1.31 0.32
C GLU A 221 8.98 2.37 0.64
N LYS A 222 10.06 2.41 -0.15
CA LYS A 222 11.16 3.35 0.02
C LYS A 222 10.71 4.83 0.02
N TYR A 223 9.73 5.18 -0.80
CA TYR A 223 9.31 6.58 -0.99
C TYR A 223 8.03 6.96 -0.26
N MET A 224 7.11 6.01 0.00
CA MET A 224 5.77 6.30 0.53
C MET A 224 5.59 5.88 2.00
N TRP A 225 6.57 5.25 2.62
CA TRP A 225 6.52 4.79 4.02
C TRP A 225 6.20 5.89 5.03
N CYS A 226 6.62 7.14 4.77
CA CYS A 226 6.41 8.30 5.63
C CYS A 226 5.34 9.29 5.12
N ILE A 227 4.60 8.90 4.08
CA ILE A 227 3.46 9.66 3.56
C ILE A 227 2.20 9.16 4.25
N ALA A 228 1.45 10.04 4.89
CA ALA A 228 0.19 9.70 5.53
C ALA A 228 -0.87 9.29 4.49
N SER A 229 -1.58 8.18 4.70
CA SER A 229 -2.65 7.74 3.80
C SER A 229 -3.93 8.54 3.99
N ASP A 230 -4.23 8.93 5.23
CA ASP A 230 -5.35 9.80 5.58
C ASP A 230 -4.86 11.13 6.14
N THR A 231 -5.43 12.21 5.65
CA THR A 231 -5.07 13.58 6.04
C THR A 231 -6.19 14.32 6.76
N GLN A 232 -7.34 13.68 6.92
CA GLN A 232 -8.52 14.27 7.54
C GLN A 232 -8.55 14.05 9.06
N ILE A 233 -7.87 13.00 9.55
CA ILE A 233 -7.79 12.69 10.99
C ILE A 233 -6.66 13.48 11.66
N ASN A 234 -6.76 13.72 12.97
CA ASN A 234 -5.78 14.51 13.72
C ASN A 234 -4.40 13.84 13.76
N ILE A 235 -4.34 12.55 14.07
CA ILE A 235 -3.11 11.75 14.12
C ILE A 235 -3.17 10.74 12.97
N SER A 236 -2.29 10.89 11.98
CA SER A 236 -2.20 10.00 10.83
C SER A 236 -1.02 9.05 11.06
N ASP A 237 -1.29 7.82 11.48
CA ASP A 237 -0.29 6.82 11.85
C ASP A 237 -0.18 5.64 10.85
N ILE A 238 -1.01 5.65 9.81
CA ILE A 238 -0.95 4.67 8.72
C ILE A 238 -0.30 5.30 7.49
N SER A 239 0.77 4.67 7.01
CA SER A 239 1.45 5.12 5.79
C SER A 239 0.62 4.85 4.54
N LEU A 240 0.85 5.66 3.51
CA LEU A 240 0.24 5.41 2.20
C LEU A 240 0.68 4.05 1.65
N PHE A 241 1.95 3.67 1.85
CA PHE A 241 2.44 2.36 1.41
C PHE A 241 1.71 1.20 2.10
N ASP A 242 1.52 1.24 3.42
CA ASP A 242 0.82 0.18 4.15
C ASP A 242 -0.64 0.04 3.72
N HIS A 243 -1.31 1.17 3.48
CA HIS A 243 -2.66 1.18 2.94
C HIS A 243 -2.73 0.56 1.53
N LEU A 244 -1.85 0.94 0.62
CA LEU A 244 -1.78 0.38 -0.73
C LEU A 244 -1.45 -1.12 -0.72
N LYS A 245 -0.50 -1.53 0.13
CA LYS A 245 -0.12 -2.92 0.34
C LYS A 245 -1.31 -3.76 0.82
N SER A 246 -1.99 -3.33 1.87
CA SER A 246 -3.13 -4.07 2.44
C SER A 246 -4.31 -4.13 1.48
N THR A 247 -4.62 -3.04 0.76
CA THR A 247 -5.66 -3.04 -0.28
C THR A 247 -5.32 -4.03 -1.41
N SER A 248 -4.08 -4.07 -1.88
CA SER A 248 -3.65 -5.03 -2.90
C SER A 248 -3.79 -6.48 -2.44
N ALA A 249 -3.37 -6.77 -1.20
CA ALA A 249 -3.47 -8.11 -0.62
C ALA A 249 -4.93 -8.58 -0.49
N LEU A 250 -5.79 -7.71 0.04
CA LEU A 250 -7.23 -7.97 0.20
C LEU A 250 -7.91 -8.14 -1.16
N ALA A 251 -7.61 -7.27 -2.13
CA ALA A 251 -8.20 -7.33 -3.47
C ALA A 251 -7.85 -8.64 -4.18
N LEU A 252 -6.58 -9.06 -4.14
CA LEU A 252 -6.15 -10.30 -4.79
C LEU A 252 -6.77 -11.52 -4.11
N ALA A 253 -6.77 -11.59 -2.78
CA ALA A 253 -7.38 -12.71 -2.05
C ALA A 253 -8.90 -12.79 -2.28
N SER A 254 -9.60 -11.65 -2.24
CA SER A 254 -11.04 -11.59 -2.55
C SER A 254 -11.34 -11.98 -3.99
N TYR A 255 -10.56 -11.49 -4.96
CA TYR A 255 -10.71 -11.85 -6.36
C TYR A 255 -10.58 -13.38 -6.56
N LYS A 256 -9.55 -14.00 -5.99
CA LYS A 256 -9.34 -15.45 -6.06
C LYS A 256 -10.49 -16.22 -5.41
N TYR A 257 -10.96 -15.76 -4.25
CA TYR A 257 -12.15 -16.32 -3.60
C TYR A 257 -13.38 -16.30 -4.53
N HIS A 258 -13.67 -15.14 -5.13
CA HIS A 258 -14.81 -14.98 -6.03
C HIS A 258 -14.67 -15.79 -7.33
N LYS A 259 -13.45 -15.89 -7.86
CA LYS A 259 -13.14 -16.68 -9.06
C LYS A 259 -13.35 -18.18 -8.80
N GLU A 260 -12.77 -18.72 -7.73
CA GLU A 260 -12.84 -20.14 -7.38
C GLU A 260 -14.28 -20.60 -7.01
N ASN A 261 -15.10 -19.70 -6.45
CA ASN A 261 -16.51 -19.97 -6.13
C ASN A 261 -17.50 -19.56 -7.25
N ASN A 262 -17.01 -19.20 -8.44
CA ASN A 262 -17.82 -18.77 -9.59
C ASN A 262 -18.74 -17.56 -9.32
N ILE A 263 -18.44 -16.74 -8.31
CA ILE A 263 -19.25 -15.58 -7.93
C ILE A 263 -19.14 -14.49 -9.00
N LEU A 264 -17.96 -14.33 -9.60
CA LEU A 264 -17.73 -13.36 -10.68
C LEU A 264 -18.63 -13.60 -11.90
N GLU A 265 -18.95 -14.84 -12.23
CA GLU A 265 -19.80 -15.19 -13.36
C GLU A 265 -21.30 -15.08 -13.01
N ASN A 266 -21.69 -15.39 -11.78
CA ASN A 266 -23.08 -15.42 -11.35
C ASN A 266 -23.66 -14.06 -10.94
N GLY A 267 -22.87 -12.99 -10.95
CA GLY A 267 -23.33 -11.63 -10.67
C GLY A 267 -23.59 -11.30 -9.21
N ALA A 268 -23.19 -12.16 -8.28
CA ALA A 268 -23.30 -11.87 -6.85
C ALA A 268 -22.38 -10.70 -6.47
N GLN A 269 -22.90 -9.79 -5.63
CA GLN A 269 -22.07 -8.72 -5.06
C GLN A 269 -21.28 -9.29 -3.87
N PRO A 270 -20.03 -8.78 -3.64
CA PRO A 270 -19.30 -9.11 -2.43
C PRO A 270 -20.16 -8.76 -1.20
N SER A 271 -20.37 -9.72 -0.31
CA SER A 271 -21.07 -9.49 0.95
C SER A 271 -20.05 -9.43 2.08
N ALA A 272 -20.20 -8.45 2.96
CA ALA A 272 -19.36 -8.32 4.16
C ALA A 272 -19.55 -9.50 5.14
N GLU A 273 -20.66 -10.26 5.01
CA GLU A 273 -20.95 -11.42 5.86
C GLU A 273 -20.23 -12.70 5.41
N ILE A 274 -19.59 -12.70 4.23
CA ILE A 274 -18.89 -13.87 3.71
C ILE A 274 -17.44 -13.85 4.20
N GLU A 275 -17.01 -14.92 4.86
CA GLU A 275 -15.60 -15.12 5.25
C GLU A 275 -14.73 -15.42 4.04
N GLN A 276 -14.27 -14.36 3.35
CA GLN A 276 -13.48 -14.43 2.11
C GLN A 276 -12.00 -14.68 2.37
N PHE A 277 -11.54 -14.37 3.57
CA PHE A 277 -10.14 -14.31 3.93
C PHE A 277 -9.78 -15.28 5.03
N LYS A 278 -8.55 -15.76 5.01
CA LYS A 278 -7.90 -16.43 6.13
C LYS A 278 -6.46 -15.97 6.25
N VAL A 279 -5.92 -16.06 7.44
CA VAL A 279 -4.51 -15.76 7.72
C VAL A 279 -3.79 -17.07 8.01
N LEU A 280 -2.77 -17.37 7.18
CA LEU A 280 -1.82 -18.44 7.46
C LEU A 280 -0.73 -17.90 8.37
N ILE A 281 -0.51 -18.58 9.49
CA ILE A 281 0.52 -18.22 10.45
C ILE A 281 1.56 -19.34 10.47
N GLY A 282 2.82 -18.99 10.20
CA GLY A 282 3.95 -19.90 10.36
C GLY A 282 4.86 -19.45 11.49
N ASP A 283 5.41 -20.42 12.21
CA ASP A 283 6.36 -20.20 13.30
C ASP A 283 7.51 -21.20 13.20
N VAL A 284 8.73 -20.69 13.08
CA VAL A 284 9.95 -21.51 13.08
C VAL A 284 10.31 -21.82 14.54
N SER A 285 10.14 -23.06 14.94
CA SER A 285 10.42 -23.50 16.32
C SER A 285 11.91 -23.68 16.60
N GLY A 286 12.29 -23.63 17.88
CA GLY A 286 13.65 -23.89 18.32
C GLY A 286 14.67 -22.78 18.08
N ILE A 287 14.22 -21.57 17.71
CA ILE A 287 15.08 -20.44 17.36
C ILE A 287 16.07 -20.08 18.48
N GLN A 288 15.64 -20.04 19.74
CA GLN A 288 16.51 -19.67 20.84
C GLN A 288 17.65 -20.68 21.01
N ASN A 289 17.34 -21.97 20.99
CA ASN A 289 18.36 -23.02 21.05
C ASN A 289 19.34 -22.90 19.89
N PHE A 290 18.84 -22.70 18.64
CA PHE A 290 19.69 -22.51 17.49
C PHE A 290 20.59 -21.27 17.61
N ILE A 291 20.04 -20.14 18.08
CA ILE A 291 20.81 -18.89 18.19
C ILE A 291 21.89 -18.99 19.27
N TYR A 292 21.60 -19.58 20.44
CA TYR A 292 22.50 -19.59 21.58
C TYR A 292 23.41 -20.84 21.69
N ASP A 293 23.10 -21.92 20.95
CA ASP A 293 23.93 -23.13 20.98
C ASP A 293 25.33 -22.88 20.40
N GLY A 294 26.34 -23.44 21.10
CA GLY A 294 27.72 -23.42 20.63
C GLY A 294 28.39 -22.03 20.57
N ILE A 295 27.84 -21.02 21.24
CA ILE A 295 28.46 -19.68 21.25
C ILE A 295 29.67 -19.68 22.17
N LYS A 296 30.83 -19.36 21.59
CA LYS A 296 32.07 -19.06 22.34
C LYS A 296 32.10 -17.55 22.64
N SER A 297 32.74 -17.18 23.75
CA SER A 297 32.87 -15.77 24.17
C SER A 297 33.52 -14.89 23.08
N GLU A 298 34.53 -15.43 22.40
CA GLU A 298 35.17 -14.76 21.28
C GLU A 298 34.26 -14.80 20.02
N GLY A 299 33.93 -13.64 19.48
CA GLY A 299 33.09 -13.53 18.32
C GLY A 299 31.57 -13.72 18.55
N ALA A 300 31.11 -13.82 19.81
CA ALA A 300 29.72 -14.06 20.19
C ALA A 300 28.73 -13.14 19.46
N ALA A 301 28.97 -11.83 19.45
CA ALA A 301 28.08 -10.85 18.81
C ALA A 301 27.96 -11.04 17.28
N LYS A 302 29.03 -11.44 16.60
CA LYS A 302 29.02 -11.75 15.17
C LYS A 302 28.21 -13.00 14.88
N THR A 303 28.42 -14.05 15.69
CA THR A 303 27.72 -15.33 15.58
C THR A 303 26.21 -15.15 15.83
N LEU A 304 25.83 -14.42 16.88
CA LEU A 304 24.42 -14.12 17.20
C LEU A 304 23.74 -13.40 16.04
N ARG A 305 24.37 -12.34 15.51
CA ARG A 305 23.82 -11.60 14.36
C ARG A 305 23.69 -12.49 13.11
N GLY A 306 24.69 -13.31 12.82
CA GLY A 306 24.65 -14.24 11.69
C GLY A 306 23.54 -15.27 11.81
N LYS A 307 23.37 -15.88 12.99
CA LYS A 307 22.30 -16.85 13.25
C LYS A 307 20.91 -16.20 13.23
N SER A 308 20.74 -15.01 13.80
CA SER A 308 19.47 -14.25 13.72
C SER A 308 19.13 -13.89 12.28
N PHE A 309 20.11 -13.45 11.49
CA PHE A 309 19.92 -13.18 10.07
C PHE A 309 19.54 -14.45 9.30
N PHE A 310 20.15 -15.58 9.58
CA PHE A 310 19.81 -16.86 8.96
C PHE A 310 18.34 -17.25 9.24
N VAL A 311 17.87 -17.12 10.48
CA VAL A 311 16.46 -17.38 10.82
C VAL A 311 15.53 -16.46 10.03
N LYS A 312 15.87 -15.18 9.92
CA LYS A 312 15.10 -14.22 9.09
C LYS A 312 15.04 -14.66 7.64
N MET A 313 16.17 -15.03 7.05
CA MET A 313 16.24 -15.51 5.66
C MET A 313 15.41 -16.77 5.43
N VAL A 314 15.43 -17.72 6.37
CA VAL A 314 14.60 -18.93 6.28
C VAL A 314 13.12 -18.60 6.33
N SER A 315 12.70 -17.73 7.26
CA SER A 315 11.29 -17.30 7.36
C SER A 315 10.81 -16.59 6.11
N ASP A 316 11.62 -15.70 5.55
CA ASP A 316 11.31 -15.00 4.31
C ASP A 316 11.22 -15.96 3.11
N ALA A 317 12.15 -16.90 3.00
CA ALA A 317 12.15 -17.90 1.92
C ALA A 317 10.90 -18.79 1.97
N ILE A 318 10.47 -19.20 3.18
CA ILE A 318 9.24 -19.99 3.37
C ILE A 318 8.02 -19.15 2.98
N ALA A 319 7.93 -17.90 3.43
CA ALA A 319 6.81 -17.03 3.10
C ALA A 319 6.72 -16.77 1.59
N LEU A 320 7.86 -16.50 0.93
CA LEU A 320 7.95 -16.34 -0.53
C LEU A 320 7.56 -17.61 -1.28
N TYR A 321 7.99 -18.77 -0.81
CA TYR A 321 7.60 -20.05 -1.40
C TYR A 321 6.09 -20.27 -1.32
N ILE A 322 5.49 -19.99 -0.16
CA ILE A 322 4.05 -20.15 0.06
C ILE A 322 3.26 -19.23 -0.88
N ILE A 323 3.58 -17.93 -0.94
CA ILE A 323 2.84 -17.02 -1.83
C ILE A 323 2.94 -17.45 -3.30
N LYS A 324 4.08 -18.01 -3.72
CA LYS A 324 4.25 -18.55 -5.07
C LYS A 324 3.36 -19.78 -5.33
N GLU A 325 3.28 -20.73 -4.38
CA GLU A 325 2.42 -21.91 -4.48
C GLU A 325 0.91 -21.57 -4.53
N PHE A 326 0.53 -20.43 -3.95
CA PHE A 326 -0.85 -19.94 -3.95
C PHE A 326 -1.13 -18.90 -5.04
N ASP A 327 -0.17 -18.61 -5.93
CA ASP A 327 -0.26 -17.54 -6.95
C ASP A 327 -0.68 -16.20 -6.34
N LEU A 328 -0.04 -15.81 -5.25
CA LEU A 328 -0.24 -14.56 -4.54
C LEU A 328 0.91 -13.59 -4.81
N SER A 329 0.72 -12.33 -4.46
CA SER A 329 1.75 -11.30 -4.59
C SER A 329 2.49 -11.05 -3.28
N LEU A 330 3.60 -10.31 -3.34
CA LEU A 330 4.37 -9.90 -2.16
C LEU A 330 3.51 -9.14 -1.13
N THR A 331 2.48 -8.42 -1.58
CA THR A 331 1.57 -7.68 -0.70
C THR A 331 0.82 -8.59 0.27
N ASN A 332 0.60 -9.86 -0.09
CA ASN A 332 -0.09 -10.85 0.76
C ASN A 332 0.75 -11.32 1.95
N ILE A 333 2.07 -11.06 1.96
CA ILE A 333 2.89 -11.24 3.16
C ILE A 333 2.64 -10.03 4.08
N ILE A 334 1.79 -10.24 5.09
CA ILE A 334 1.46 -9.18 6.06
C ILE A 334 2.72 -8.80 6.85
N LEU A 335 3.42 -9.80 7.39
CA LEU A 335 4.60 -9.64 8.22
C LEU A 335 5.50 -10.88 8.17
N THR A 336 6.81 -10.66 8.16
CA THR A 336 7.81 -11.66 8.49
C THR A 336 8.78 -11.09 9.52
N ALA A 337 8.78 -11.62 10.73
CA ALA A 337 9.67 -11.14 11.80
C ALA A 337 9.91 -12.22 12.87
N GLY A 338 11.14 -12.32 13.35
CA GLY A 338 11.48 -13.16 14.50
C GLY A 338 11.19 -14.65 14.33
N GLY A 339 11.25 -15.16 13.10
CA GLY A 339 10.92 -16.56 12.78
C GLY A 339 9.43 -16.80 12.56
N LYS A 340 8.59 -15.77 12.64
CA LYS A 340 7.16 -15.85 12.35
C LYS A 340 6.85 -15.17 11.05
N PHE A 341 5.80 -15.66 10.36
CA PHE A 341 5.24 -15.01 9.20
C PHE A 341 3.72 -15.13 9.17
N TYR A 342 3.09 -14.11 8.61
CA TYR A 342 1.64 -14.00 8.45
C TYR A 342 1.34 -13.74 6.99
N ILE A 343 0.50 -14.57 6.37
CA ILE A 343 0.13 -14.46 4.96
C ILE A 343 -1.39 -14.41 4.85
N LEU A 344 -1.90 -13.41 4.12
CA LEU A 344 -3.33 -13.30 3.81
C LEU A 344 -3.65 -14.17 2.59
N LEU A 345 -4.59 -15.09 2.75
CA LEU A 345 -5.03 -16.02 1.72
C LEU A 345 -6.52 -15.86 1.44
N GLN A 346 -6.96 -16.34 0.28
CA GLN A 346 -8.37 -16.61 0.01
C GLN A 346 -8.88 -17.78 0.87
N ASN A 347 -10.12 -17.70 1.35
CA ASN A 347 -10.74 -18.75 2.15
C ASN A 347 -11.51 -19.74 1.25
N THR A 348 -10.81 -20.63 0.57
CA THR A 348 -11.40 -21.64 -0.31
C THR A 348 -11.01 -23.05 0.12
N GLU A 349 -11.76 -24.07 -0.32
CA GLU A 349 -11.44 -25.46 -0.02
C GLU A 349 -10.06 -25.88 -0.56
N ASP A 350 -9.71 -25.42 -1.75
CA ASP A 350 -8.41 -25.73 -2.38
C ASP A 350 -7.25 -25.14 -1.59
N SER A 351 -7.44 -23.93 -1.04
CA SER A 351 -6.43 -23.31 -0.18
C SER A 351 -6.30 -23.97 1.21
N ILE A 352 -7.27 -24.81 1.62
CA ILE A 352 -7.19 -25.60 2.85
C ILE A 352 -6.41 -26.91 2.61
N LYS A 353 -6.47 -27.45 1.38
CA LYS A 353 -5.84 -28.74 1.02
C LYS A 353 -4.36 -28.62 0.63
N LYS A 354 -3.93 -27.45 0.18
CA LYS A 354 -2.51 -27.13 -0.12
C LYS A 354 -1.73 -26.89 1.17
#